data_451ba03be5cf575bdf27ee9c841d694d
#
_entry.id   451ba03be5cf575bdf27ee9c841d694d
#
_cell.length_a   1.000
_cell.length_b   1.000
_cell.length_c   1.000
_cell.angle_alpha   90.00
_cell.angle_beta   90.00
_cell.angle_gamma   90.00
#
_symmetry.space_group_name_H-M   'P 1'
#
loop_
_entity.id
_entity.type
_entity.pdbx_description
1 polymer ?
#
loop_
_entity_poly.entity_id
_entity_poly.type
_entity_poly.pdbx_seq_one_letter_code
_entity_poly.pdbx_strand_id
1 'polypeptide(L)'
;DDIDTSFSHCDLIFLCTPVEYNAQYLEKLKPIIHSKCIITDVGSTKSSIHESVKLLGLEKNFIGGHPMAGSEKTGYENSDELLLENAYYILTPTKKTREKDLDTLTALTKLMGAIPFVMDCAEHDKTVATISHLPHLVAAALVNLVKETDNSNGVMKQLAAGGFKDITRIASSSPIMWEQICETNREAILKVLDIYLDSLKKIRDGIKNNIPSTVYQLFEESRSYRNSISDNVRGLISAQYSFSVQVADRPGSISIISAILAANSISIKNIGINHNRELGEGALRIAFYGVEDCHMAVKLLKSYHYNIIERG
;
A
#
# COMPACT_ATOMS: atom_id res chain seq x y z
N ASP A 1 8.89 22.80 -18.54
CA ASP A 1 9.94 23.73 -18.13
C ASP A 1 11.16 22.91 -17.70
N ASP A 2 12.36 23.41 -17.96
CA ASP A 2 13.60 22.71 -17.63
C ASP A 2 14.13 23.17 -16.25
N ILE A 3 15.06 22.39 -15.65
CA ILE A 3 15.75 22.76 -14.43
C ILE A 3 16.71 23.92 -14.73
N ASP A 4 16.58 25.01 -13.99
CA ASP A 4 17.38 26.22 -14.14
C ASP A 4 17.92 26.72 -12.77
N THR A 5 18.54 27.87 -12.76
CA THR A 5 19.16 28.46 -11.57
C THR A 5 18.17 28.83 -10.45
N SER A 6 16.87 28.85 -10.69
CA SER A 6 15.86 29.10 -9.64
C SER A 6 15.89 28.04 -8.53
N PHE A 7 16.29 26.82 -8.87
CA PHE A 7 16.47 25.74 -7.89
C PHE A 7 17.62 25.95 -6.91
N SER A 8 18.52 26.92 -7.15
CA SER A 8 19.64 27.23 -6.22
C SER A 8 19.18 27.71 -4.85
N HIS A 9 17.95 28.20 -4.74
CA HIS A 9 17.37 28.70 -3.49
C HIS A 9 16.44 27.69 -2.80
N CYS A 10 16.26 26.51 -3.37
CA CYS A 10 15.39 25.49 -2.80
C CYS A 10 16.05 24.78 -1.63
N ASP A 11 15.39 24.77 -0.47
CA ASP A 11 15.78 23.96 0.68
C ASP A 11 15.38 22.49 0.53
N LEU A 12 14.32 22.22 -0.24
CA LEU A 12 13.77 20.88 -0.46
C LEU A 12 13.24 20.74 -1.89
N ILE A 13 13.57 19.62 -2.54
CA ILE A 13 13.15 19.29 -3.90
C ILE A 13 12.54 17.88 -3.89
N PHE A 14 11.32 17.73 -4.38
CA PHE A 14 10.68 16.45 -4.64
C PHE A 14 10.78 16.07 -6.12
N LEU A 15 11.34 14.92 -6.42
CA LEU A 15 11.34 14.33 -7.75
C LEU A 15 10.07 13.47 -7.91
N CYS A 16 9.05 14.05 -8.51
CA CYS A 16 7.76 13.40 -8.77
C CYS A 16 7.64 12.94 -10.23
N THR A 17 8.75 12.57 -10.83
CA THR A 17 8.86 12.11 -12.22
C THR A 17 8.96 10.57 -12.28
N PRO A 18 8.69 9.94 -13.45
CA PRO A 18 8.95 8.52 -13.62
C PRO A 18 10.40 8.18 -13.24
N VAL A 19 10.59 7.02 -12.59
CA VAL A 19 11.86 6.63 -11.95
C VAL A 19 13.05 6.69 -12.92
N GLU A 20 12.84 6.38 -14.21
CA GLU A 20 13.86 6.40 -15.24
C GLU A 20 14.49 7.79 -15.47
N TYR A 21 13.74 8.87 -15.24
CA TYR A 21 14.24 10.24 -15.45
C TYR A 21 14.95 10.81 -14.22
N ASN A 22 14.82 10.21 -13.06
CA ASN A 22 15.37 10.76 -11.82
C ASN A 22 16.90 10.95 -11.89
N ALA A 23 17.63 10.02 -12.51
CA ALA A 23 19.08 10.15 -12.68
C ALA A 23 19.47 11.40 -13.48
N GLN A 24 18.77 11.69 -14.58
CA GLN A 24 19.01 12.87 -15.41
C GLN A 24 18.71 14.17 -14.66
N TYR A 25 17.64 14.19 -13.88
CA TYR A 25 17.30 15.36 -13.05
C TYR A 25 18.32 15.58 -11.93
N LEU A 26 18.83 14.52 -11.31
CA LEU A 26 19.90 14.60 -10.32
C LEU A 26 21.18 15.18 -10.92
N GLU A 27 21.56 14.79 -12.14
CA GLU A 27 22.71 15.36 -12.87
C GLU A 27 22.55 16.85 -13.13
N LYS A 28 21.35 17.30 -13.55
CA LYS A 28 21.05 18.72 -13.80
C LYS A 28 21.02 19.54 -12.50
N LEU A 29 20.49 18.97 -11.42
CA LEU A 29 20.39 19.64 -10.12
C LEU A 29 21.73 19.78 -9.40
N LYS A 30 22.64 18.82 -9.58
CA LYS A 30 23.94 18.79 -8.88
C LYS A 30 24.73 20.10 -8.95
N PRO A 31 24.93 20.76 -10.12
CA PRO A 31 25.68 22.03 -10.18
C PRO A 31 24.90 23.23 -9.65
N ILE A 32 23.61 23.12 -9.39
CA ILE A 32 22.72 24.24 -9.09
C ILE A 32 22.41 24.32 -7.59
N ILE A 33 22.16 23.21 -6.95
CA ILE A 33 21.69 23.17 -5.56
C ILE A 33 22.78 23.56 -4.56
N HIS A 34 22.38 24.16 -3.45
CA HIS A 34 23.29 24.41 -2.35
C HIS A 34 23.47 23.19 -1.43
N SER A 35 24.54 23.17 -0.65
CA SER A 35 24.97 22.02 0.16
C SER A 35 23.97 21.59 1.27
N LYS A 36 22.98 22.41 1.58
CA LYS A 36 21.94 22.11 2.59
C LYS A 36 20.61 21.67 1.96
N CYS A 37 20.45 21.78 0.65
CA CYS A 37 19.25 21.36 -0.05
C CYS A 37 19.02 19.85 0.17
N ILE A 38 17.80 19.47 0.50
CA ILE A 38 17.35 18.08 0.58
C ILE A 38 16.68 17.73 -0.74
N ILE A 39 17.08 16.63 -1.35
CA ILE A 39 16.39 16.04 -2.51
C ILE A 39 15.73 14.76 -2.05
N THR A 40 14.48 14.56 -2.41
CA THR A 40 13.75 13.30 -2.21
C THR A 40 12.99 12.93 -3.48
N ASP A 41 12.68 11.67 -3.65
CA ASP A 41 11.83 11.18 -4.74
C ASP A 41 10.56 10.54 -4.18
N VAL A 42 9.66 10.11 -5.08
CA VAL A 42 8.42 9.38 -4.73
C VAL A 42 8.31 8.05 -5.48
N GLY A 43 9.41 7.56 -6.05
CA GLY A 43 9.44 6.36 -6.86
C GLY A 43 9.15 5.07 -6.09
N SER A 44 8.71 4.03 -6.81
CA SER A 44 8.38 2.72 -6.25
C SER A 44 9.59 1.84 -5.97
N THR A 45 10.78 2.20 -6.45
CA THR A 45 12.05 1.47 -6.27
C THR A 45 13.13 2.42 -5.79
N LYS A 46 14.08 1.92 -4.99
CA LYS A 46 15.06 2.78 -4.30
C LYS A 46 16.51 2.49 -4.65
N SER A 47 16.91 1.23 -4.87
CA SER A 47 18.32 0.88 -5.07
C SER A 47 18.92 1.59 -6.29
N SER A 48 18.23 1.64 -7.41
CA SER A 48 18.70 2.27 -8.65
C SER A 48 18.97 3.77 -8.47
N ILE A 49 18.05 4.52 -7.83
CA ILE A 49 18.26 5.95 -7.60
C ILE A 49 19.38 6.20 -6.58
N HIS A 50 19.51 5.34 -5.54
CA HIS A 50 20.60 5.43 -4.58
C HIS A 50 21.98 5.22 -5.24
N GLU A 51 22.08 4.31 -6.24
CA GLU A 51 23.30 4.14 -7.02
C GLU A 51 23.64 5.40 -7.82
N SER A 52 22.65 6.00 -8.49
CA SER A 52 22.84 7.27 -9.23
C SER A 52 23.27 8.40 -8.29
N VAL A 53 22.64 8.52 -7.13
CA VAL A 53 23.00 9.50 -6.09
C VAL A 53 24.43 9.31 -5.61
N LYS A 54 24.88 8.08 -5.41
CA LYS A 54 26.24 7.73 -5.02
C LYS A 54 27.25 8.09 -6.10
N LEU A 55 26.98 7.75 -7.36
CA LEU A 55 27.84 8.09 -8.51
C LEU A 55 27.97 9.61 -8.68
N LEU A 56 26.91 10.34 -8.44
CA LEU A 56 26.91 11.81 -8.52
C LEU A 56 27.49 12.48 -7.27
N GLY A 57 27.75 11.76 -6.18
CA GLY A 57 28.23 12.33 -4.92
C GLY A 57 27.20 13.17 -4.17
N LEU A 58 25.91 12.94 -4.39
CA LEU A 58 24.77 13.64 -3.79
C LEU A 58 24.24 13.00 -2.52
N GLU A 59 24.93 12.01 -1.94
CA GLU A 59 24.48 11.23 -0.78
C GLU A 59 24.13 12.08 0.44
N LYS A 60 24.79 13.24 0.63
CA LYS A 60 24.47 14.18 1.73
C LYS A 60 23.18 14.94 1.52
N ASN A 61 22.73 15.05 0.28
CA ASN A 61 21.58 15.84 -0.11
C ASN A 61 20.35 14.99 -0.36
N PHE A 62 20.47 13.65 -0.42
CA PHE A 62 19.40 12.78 -0.86
C PHE A 62 18.87 11.89 0.27
N ILE A 63 17.56 11.81 0.33
CA ILE A 63 16.79 10.83 1.12
C ILE A 63 15.73 10.27 0.20
N GLY A 64 15.80 9.00 -0.13
CA GLY A 64 14.76 8.37 -0.97
C GLY A 64 13.41 8.35 -0.27
N GLY A 65 12.36 8.55 -1.04
CA GLY A 65 10.99 8.53 -0.57
C GLY A 65 10.14 7.55 -1.39
N HIS A 66 9.18 6.90 -0.75
CA HIS A 66 8.17 6.08 -1.43
C HIS A 66 6.86 6.11 -0.64
N PRO A 67 5.88 6.91 -1.06
CA PRO A 67 4.54 6.82 -0.52
C PRO A 67 3.89 5.49 -0.95
N MET A 68 3.50 4.66 0.01
CA MET A 68 2.79 3.39 -0.25
C MET A 68 1.32 3.67 -0.58
N ALA A 69 1.09 4.63 -1.45
CA ALA A 69 -0.19 5.07 -1.94
C ALA A 69 -0.06 5.38 -3.43
N GLY A 70 -1.12 5.16 -4.19
CA GLY A 70 -1.13 5.43 -5.61
C GLY A 70 -2.51 5.23 -6.20
N SER A 71 -2.69 5.76 -7.39
CA SER A 71 -3.88 5.60 -8.22
C SER A 71 -3.45 5.14 -9.60
N GLU A 72 -4.29 4.38 -10.28
CA GLU A 72 -4.09 4.00 -11.68
C GLU A 72 -4.31 5.19 -12.64
N LYS A 73 -4.83 6.31 -12.12
CA LYS A 73 -5.07 7.53 -12.88
C LYS A 73 -3.79 8.36 -12.98
N THR A 74 -3.56 8.98 -14.12
CA THR A 74 -2.40 9.84 -14.39
C THR A 74 -2.83 11.28 -14.62
N GLY A 75 -1.90 12.23 -14.46
CA GLY A 75 -2.12 13.65 -14.70
C GLY A 75 -2.50 14.42 -13.43
N TYR A 76 -2.19 15.70 -13.44
CA TYR A 76 -2.43 16.61 -12.30
C TYR A 76 -3.91 16.72 -11.94
N GLU A 77 -4.79 16.63 -12.92
CA GLU A 77 -6.26 16.67 -12.76
C GLU A 77 -6.81 15.51 -11.93
N ASN A 78 -6.03 14.45 -11.73
CA ASN A 78 -6.38 13.31 -10.89
C ASN A 78 -5.65 13.32 -9.55
N SER A 79 -4.99 14.42 -9.19
CA SER A 79 -4.40 14.57 -7.86
C SER A 79 -5.49 14.62 -6.78
N ASP A 80 -5.20 14.03 -5.63
CA ASP A 80 -6.09 13.99 -4.47
C ASP A 80 -5.28 14.41 -3.24
N GLU A 81 -5.73 15.44 -2.54
CA GLU A 81 -5.08 15.97 -1.34
C GLU A 81 -5.04 14.95 -0.18
N LEU A 82 -5.98 13.99 -0.18
CA LEU A 82 -6.08 12.93 0.82
C LEU A 82 -5.31 11.64 0.43
N LEU A 83 -4.66 11.61 -0.74
CA LEU A 83 -3.98 10.41 -1.25
C LEU A 83 -2.96 9.84 -0.25
N LEU A 84 -2.27 10.70 0.46
CA LEU A 84 -1.22 10.32 1.42
C LEU A 84 -1.76 10.09 2.84
N GLU A 85 -3.01 10.45 3.12
CA GLU A 85 -3.56 10.37 4.47
C GLU A 85 -3.57 8.93 4.98
N ASN A 86 -2.94 8.72 6.14
CA ASN A 86 -2.77 7.39 6.76
C ASN A 86 -2.01 6.35 5.91
N ALA A 87 -1.36 6.74 4.82
CA ALA A 87 -0.49 5.86 4.06
C ALA A 87 0.91 5.79 4.69
N TYR A 88 1.55 4.63 4.65
CA TYR A 88 2.97 4.57 4.96
C TYR A 88 3.76 5.36 3.91
N TYR A 89 4.71 6.16 4.39
CA TYR A 89 5.68 6.85 3.55
C TYR A 89 7.08 6.38 3.94
N ILE A 90 7.66 5.56 3.07
CA ILE A 90 8.98 4.97 3.35
C ILE A 90 10.05 6.01 3.03
N LEU A 91 10.98 6.19 3.98
CA LEU A 91 12.14 7.05 3.86
C LEU A 91 13.39 6.16 3.86
N THR A 92 14.23 6.31 2.84
CA THR A 92 15.47 5.55 2.71
C THR A 92 16.67 6.50 2.74
N PRO A 93 17.21 6.79 3.93
CA PRO A 93 18.39 7.65 4.06
C PRO A 93 19.63 6.98 3.47
N THR A 94 20.56 7.77 2.97
CA THR A 94 21.90 7.29 2.61
C THR A 94 22.79 7.18 3.85
N LYS A 95 23.96 6.56 3.72
CA LYS A 95 24.96 6.51 4.81
C LYS A 95 25.52 7.88 5.20
N LYS A 96 25.35 8.91 4.36
CA LYS A 96 25.84 10.28 4.58
C LYS A 96 24.71 11.27 4.89
N THR A 97 23.48 10.81 4.99
CA THR A 97 22.33 11.63 5.36
C THR A 97 22.54 12.23 6.75
N ARG A 98 22.29 13.53 6.89
CA ARG A 98 22.33 14.21 8.18
C ARG A 98 21.05 13.92 8.96
N GLU A 99 21.17 13.62 10.23
CA GLU A 99 20.03 13.32 11.12
C GLU A 99 18.96 14.42 11.06
N LYS A 100 19.38 15.69 11.12
CA LYS A 100 18.49 16.85 11.01
C LYS A 100 17.64 16.84 9.71
N ASP A 101 18.22 16.39 8.60
CA ASP A 101 17.51 16.38 7.32
C ASP A 101 16.47 15.24 7.28
N LEU A 102 16.83 14.10 7.86
CA LEU A 102 15.87 12.99 8.03
C LEU A 102 14.73 13.39 8.97
N ASP A 103 15.02 14.06 10.07
CA ASP A 103 14.01 14.59 10.99
C ASP A 103 13.08 15.59 10.31
N THR A 104 13.64 16.49 9.49
CA THR A 104 12.88 17.48 8.73
C THR A 104 11.91 16.80 7.77
N LEU A 105 12.40 15.83 6.98
CA LEU A 105 11.54 15.11 6.02
C LEU A 105 10.53 14.22 6.72
N THR A 106 10.90 13.62 7.85
CA THR A 106 9.99 12.83 8.70
C THR A 106 8.86 13.70 9.26
N ALA A 107 9.18 14.91 9.74
CA ALA A 107 8.17 15.86 10.23
C ALA A 107 7.24 16.32 9.10
N LEU A 108 7.79 16.64 7.93
CA LEU A 108 7.00 17.01 6.75
C LEU A 108 6.07 15.89 6.29
N THR A 109 6.56 14.65 6.26
CA THR A 109 5.75 13.47 5.92
C THR A 109 4.55 13.33 6.86
N LYS A 110 4.75 13.57 8.16
CA LYS A 110 3.63 13.58 9.14
C LYS A 110 2.65 14.72 8.89
N LEU A 111 3.14 15.90 8.53
CA LEU A 111 2.29 17.06 8.20
C LEU A 111 1.44 16.80 6.94
N MET A 112 1.93 16.01 6.00
CA MET A 112 1.16 15.55 4.84
C MET A 112 0.13 14.46 5.17
N GLY A 113 -0.04 14.10 6.45
CA GLY A 113 -0.98 13.06 6.89
C GLY A 113 -0.48 11.64 6.73
N ALA A 114 0.75 11.44 6.25
CA ALA A 114 1.34 10.12 6.05
C ALA A 114 2.09 9.61 7.29
N ILE A 115 2.39 8.30 7.30
CA ILE A 115 3.09 7.62 8.39
C ILE A 115 4.52 7.33 7.93
N PRO A 116 5.52 8.07 8.40
CA PRO A 116 6.90 7.83 8.01
C PRO A 116 7.41 6.50 8.55
N PHE A 117 8.09 5.75 7.68
CA PHE A 117 8.76 4.51 8.02
C PHE A 117 10.17 4.52 7.44
N VAL A 118 11.18 4.49 8.30
CA VAL A 118 12.59 4.57 7.87
C VAL A 118 13.16 3.17 7.72
N MET A 119 13.79 2.89 6.57
CA MET A 119 14.46 1.61 6.32
C MET A 119 15.60 1.76 5.30
N ASP A 120 16.42 0.72 5.16
CA ASP A 120 17.47 0.66 4.13
C ASP A 120 16.88 0.47 2.72
N CYS A 121 17.53 1.03 1.68
CA CYS A 121 17.04 0.97 0.31
C CYS A 121 16.98 -0.47 -0.25
N ALA A 122 17.92 -1.34 0.11
CA ALA A 122 17.91 -2.73 -0.35
C ALA A 122 16.81 -3.55 0.38
N GLU A 123 16.59 -3.28 1.66
CA GLU A 123 15.47 -3.86 2.41
C GLU A 123 14.13 -3.39 1.86
N HIS A 124 14.02 -2.10 1.50
CA HIS A 124 12.85 -1.55 0.81
C HIS A 124 12.55 -2.35 -0.46
N ASP A 125 13.51 -2.47 -1.37
CA ASP A 125 13.30 -3.08 -2.68
C ASP A 125 12.96 -4.57 -2.57
N LYS A 126 13.57 -5.28 -1.61
CA LYS A 126 13.18 -6.66 -1.28
C LYS A 126 11.74 -6.75 -0.75
N THR A 127 11.37 -5.82 0.13
CA THR A 127 10.03 -5.79 0.72
C THR A 127 8.97 -5.54 -0.34
N VAL A 128 9.12 -4.49 -1.16
CA VAL A 128 8.14 -4.18 -2.21
C VAL A 128 8.12 -5.24 -3.33
N ALA A 129 9.25 -5.88 -3.62
CA ALA A 129 9.29 -7.02 -4.53
C ALA A 129 8.36 -8.14 -4.04
N THR A 130 8.34 -8.39 -2.73
CA THR A 130 7.55 -9.48 -2.13
C THR A 130 6.07 -9.13 -2.01
N ILE A 131 5.74 -7.92 -1.47
CA ILE A 131 4.35 -7.58 -1.12
C ILE A 131 3.60 -6.82 -2.21
N SER A 132 4.29 -6.35 -3.25
CA SER A 132 3.71 -5.57 -4.34
C SER A 132 4.06 -6.11 -5.72
N HIS A 133 5.35 -6.20 -6.07
CA HIS A 133 5.75 -6.49 -7.44
C HIS A 133 5.41 -7.92 -7.86
N LEU A 134 5.77 -8.93 -7.05
CA LEU A 134 5.39 -10.32 -7.32
C LEU A 134 3.87 -10.52 -7.41
N PRO A 135 3.04 -10.00 -6.49
CA PRO A 135 1.59 -10.08 -6.62
C PRO A 135 1.04 -9.54 -7.93
N HIS A 136 1.55 -8.42 -8.44
CA HIS A 136 1.11 -7.87 -9.72
C HIS A 136 1.49 -8.77 -10.90
N LEU A 137 2.73 -9.28 -10.91
CA LEU A 137 3.19 -10.23 -11.96
C LEU A 137 2.36 -11.51 -11.95
N VAL A 138 2.05 -12.04 -10.77
CA VAL A 138 1.18 -13.22 -10.61
C VAL A 138 -0.24 -12.93 -11.08
N ALA A 139 -0.82 -11.78 -10.72
CA ALA A 139 -2.14 -11.38 -11.19
C ALA A 139 -2.21 -11.27 -12.71
N ALA A 140 -1.20 -10.64 -13.34
CA ALA A 140 -1.11 -10.55 -14.79
C ALA A 140 -0.96 -11.94 -15.45
N ALA A 141 -0.14 -12.80 -14.88
CA ALA A 141 0.03 -14.18 -15.36
C ALA A 141 -1.26 -14.99 -15.25
N LEU A 142 -2.04 -14.85 -14.18
CA LEU A 142 -3.33 -15.51 -14.01
C LEU A 142 -4.36 -15.04 -15.05
N VAL A 143 -4.40 -13.74 -15.35
CA VAL A 143 -5.31 -13.21 -16.41
C VAL A 143 -4.91 -13.75 -17.77
N ASN A 144 -3.62 -13.77 -18.10
CA ASN A 144 -3.12 -14.29 -19.37
C ASN A 144 -3.38 -15.81 -19.49
N LEU A 145 -3.22 -16.57 -18.41
CA LEU A 145 -3.55 -17.99 -18.38
C LEU A 145 -5.02 -18.23 -18.79
N VAL A 146 -5.95 -17.47 -18.21
CA VAL A 146 -7.39 -17.59 -18.59
C VAL A 146 -7.58 -17.22 -20.05
N LYS A 147 -6.96 -16.12 -20.53
CA LYS A 147 -7.05 -15.69 -21.93
C LYS A 147 -6.55 -16.77 -22.90
N GLU A 148 -5.47 -17.47 -22.56
CA GLU A 148 -4.84 -18.49 -23.42
C GLU A 148 -5.57 -19.84 -23.39
N THR A 149 -6.25 -20.16 -22.27
CA THR A 149 -6.92 -21.46 -22.09
C THR A 149 -8.43 -21.41 -22.30
N ASP A 150 -9.03 -20.24 -22.41
CA ASP A 150 -10.47 -20.11 -22.64
C ASP A 150 -10.86 -20.57 -24.05
N ASN A 151 -12.06 -21.12 -24.17
CA ASN A 151 -12.59 -21.56 -25.45
C ASN A 151 -13.18 -20.40 -26.26
N SER A 152 -13.54 -20.67 -27.54
CA SER A 152 -14.12 -19.67 -28.43
C SER A 152 -15.43 -19.05 -27.93
N ASN A 153 -16.12 -19.68 -27.00
CA ASN A 153 -17.36 -19.18 -26.40
C ASN A 153 -17.11 -18.29 -25.18
N GLY A 154 -15.86 -18.16 -24.72
CA GLY A 154 -15.50 -17.29 -23.59
C GLY A 154 -16.07 -17.75 -22.26
N VAL A 155 -16.20 -19.06 -22.03
CA VAL A 155 -16.84 -19.61 -20.83
C VAL A 155 -16.09 -19.23 -19.55
N MET A 156 -14.76 -19.29 -19.56
CA MET A 156 -13.96 -18.90 -18.36
C MET A 156 -14.14 -17.41 -18.07
N LYS A 157 -14.14 -16.56 -19.10
CA LYS A 157 -14.40 -15.12 -18.98
C LYS A 157 -15.79 -14.84 -18.41
N GLN A 158 -16.82 -15.58 -18.84
CA GLN A 158 -18.19 -15.41 -18.33
C GLN A 158 -18.32 -15.84 -16.86
N LEU A 159 -17.64 -16.95 -16.50
CA LEU A 159 -17.71 -17.53 -15.16
C LEU A 159 -16.71 -16.90 -14.16
N ALA A 160 -15.83 -16.01 -14.62
CA ALA A 160 -14.90 -15.30 -13.77
C ALA A 160 -15.65 -14.45 -12.73
N ALA A 161 -15.80 -14.99 -11.52
CA ALA A 161 -16.54 -14.40 -10.41
C ALA A 161 -15.66 -13.59 -9.47
N GLY A 162 -16.24 -13.11 -8.35
CA GLY A 162 -15.62 -12.17 -7.42
C GLY A 162 -14.19 -12.54 -7.00
N GLY A 163 -13.93 -13.79 -6.57
CA GLY A 163 -12.59 -14.19 -6.12
C GLY A 163 -11.51 -14.02 -7.19
N PHE A 164 -11.79 -14.38 -8.45
CA PHE A 164 -10.86 -14.17 -9.55
C PHE A 164 -10.67 -12.67 -9.84
N LYS A 165 -11.76 -11.89 -9.88
CA LYS A 165 -11.72 -10.44 -10.12
C LYS A 165 -10.97 -9.70 -9.00
N ASP A 166 -11.16 -10.10 -7.75
CA ASP A 166 -10.50 -9.48 -6.60
C ASP A 166 -8.98 -9.68 -6.65
N ILE A 167 -8.52 -10.93 -6.88
CA ILE A 167 -7.09 -11.26 -6.97
C ILE A 167 -6.44 -10.61 -8.20
N THR A 168 -7.15 -10.52 -9.31
CA THR A 168 -6.59 -10.02 -10.58
C THR A 168 -6.85 -8.54 -10.84
N ARG A 169 -7.51 -7.81 -9.94
CA ARG A 169 -7.82 -6.38 -10.08
C ARG A 169 -6.57 -5.55 -10.44
N ILE A 170 -5.46 -5.86 -9.80
CA ILE A 170 -4.17 -5.17 -10.01
C ILE A 170 -3.50 -5.48 -11.36
N ALA A 171 -3.97 -6.48 -12.10
CA ALA A 171 -3.45 -6.78 -13.44
C ALA A 171 -3.79 -5.71 -14.50
N SER A 172 -4.69 -4.76 -14.18
CA SER A 172 -5.08 -3.66 -15.07
C SER A 172 -4.19 -2.43 -14.94
N SER A 173 -3.07 -2.52 -14.24
CA SER A 173 -2.11 -1.43 -14.03
C SER A 173 -1.36 -1.08 -15.34
N SER A 174 -0.73 0.12 -15.37
CA SER A 174 -0.01 0.63 -16.54
C SER A 174 1.16 -0.29 -16.96
N PRO A 175 1.19 -0.77 -18.20
CA PRO A 175 2.30 -1.61 -18.69
C PRO A 175 3.65 -0.91 -18.65
N ILE A 176 3.71 0.38 -19.01
CA ILE A 176 4.94 1.19 -19.03
C ILE A 176 5.52 1.29 -17.60
N MET A 177 4.69 1.61 -16.62
CA MET A 177 5.12 1.68 -15.23
C MET A 177 5.66 0.34 -14.73
N TRP A 178 5.03 -0.77 -15.08
CA TRP A 178 5.46 -2.11 -14.65
C TRP A 178 6.73 -2.57 -15.33
N GLU A 179 6.95 -2.21 -16.60
CA GLU A 179 8.22 -2.44 -17.29
C GLU A 179 9.37 -1.75 -16.54
N GLN A 180 9.22 -0.46 -16.20
CA GLN A 180 10.20 0.31 -15.42
C GLN A 180 10.46 -0.25 -14.02
N ILE A 181 9.40 -0.69 -13.30
CA ILE A 181 9.54 -1.33 -12.00
C ILE A 181 10.35 -2.63 -12.12
N CYS A 182 10.05 -3.45 -13.13
CA CYS A 182 10.77 -4.71 -13.36
C CYS A 182 12.23 -4.49 -13.76
N GLU A 183 12.55 -3.41 -14.46
CA GLU A 183 13.92 -3.04 -14.79
C GLU A 183 14.70 -2.52 -13.58
N THR A 184 14.10 -1.63 -12.81
CA THR A 184 14.78 -0.94 -11.69
C THR A 184 14.87 -1.78 -10.41
N ASN A 185 14.01 -2.81 -10.25
CA ASN A 185 14.05 -3.75 -9.12
C ASN A 185 14.26 -5.21 -9.56
N ARG A 186 14.92 -5.41 -10.68
CA ARG A 186 15.10 -6.72 -11.33
C ARG A 186 15.62 -7.80 -10.38
N GLU A 187 16.72 -7.54 -9.68
CA GLU A 187 17.37 -8.54 -8.85
C GLU A 187 16.50 -9.02 -7.68
N ALA A 188 15.82 -8.09 -7.00
CA ALA A 188 14.94 -8.46 -5.89
C ALA A 188 13.70 -9.21 -6.40
N ILE A 189 13.13 -8.79 -7.53
CA ILE A 189 11.98 -9.47 -8.15
C ILE A 189 12.35 -10.90 -8.54
N LEU A 190 13.50 -11.13 -9.21
CA LEU A 190 13.93 -12.46 -9.61
C LEU A 190 14.12 -13.38 -8.40
N LYS A 191 14.77 -12.91 -7.33
CA LYS A 191 14.95 -13.70 -6.10
C LYS A 191 13.63 -14.14 -5.49
N VAL A 192 12.65 -13.23 -5.42
CA VAL A 192 11.33 -13.54 -4.86
C VAL A 192 10.53 -14.44 -5.79
N LEU A 193 10.63 -14.23 -7.10
CA LEU A 193 9.97 -15.06 -8.11
C LEU A 193 10.50 -16.50 -8.08
N ASP A 194 11.80 -16.71 -7.93
CA ASP A 194 12.41 -18.05 -7.80
C ASP A 194 11.86 -18.78 -6.56
N ILE A 195 11.77 -18.11 -5.42
CA ILE A 195 11.18 -18.67 -4.19
C ILE A 195 9.72 -19.06 -4.43
N TYR A 196 8.97 -18.21 -5.12
CA TYR A 196 7.56 -18.46 -5.44
C TYR A 196 7.39 -19.64 -6.40
N LEU A 197 8.22 -19.73 -7.45
CA LEU A 197 8.22 -20.85 -8.39
C LEU A 197 8.52 -22.17 -7.69
N ASP A 198 9.48 -22.20 -6.76
CA ASP A 198 9.78 -23.38 -5.97
C ASP A 198 8.63 -23.79 -5.04
N SER A 199 7.91 -22.81 -4.48
CA SER A 199 6.68 -23.09 -3.73
C SER A 199 5.60 -23.73 -4.61
N LEU A 200 5.37 -23.18 -5.82
CA LEU A 200 4.42 -23.75 -6.77
C LEU A 200 4.80 -25.17 -7.22
N LYS A 201 6.09 -25.45 -7.44
CA LYS A 201 6.58 -26.80 -7.74
C LYS A 201 6.28 -27.78 -6.60
N LYS A 202 6.51 -27.40 -5.35
CA LYS A 202 6.17 -28.23 -4.19
C LYS A 202 4.69 -28.54 -4.11
N ILE A 203 3.85 -27.55 -4.32
CA ILE A 203 2.38 -27.73 -4.36
C ILE A 203 1.98 -28.70 -5.49
N ARG A 204 2.46 -28.45 -6.70
CA ARG A 204 2.22 -29.33 -7.86
C ARG A 204 2.63 -30.78 -7.60
N ASP A 205 3.82 -30.98 -7.04
CA ASP A 205 4.35 -32.33 -6.79
C ASP A 205 3.59 -33.02 -5.65
N GLY A 206 3.17 -32.27 -4.63
CA GLY A 206 2.29 -32.77 -3.58
C GLY A 206 0.94 -33.26 -4.14
N ILE A 207 0.31 -32.50 -5.02
CA ILE A 207 -0.93 -32.86 -5.68
C ILE A 207 -0.72 -34.06 -6.62
N LYS A 208 0.33 -34.03 -7.47
CA LYS A 208 0.65 -35.08 -8.43
C LYS A 208 0.88 -36.43 -7.76
N ASN A 209 1.60 -36.44 -6.66
CA ASN A 209 1.97 -37.66 -5.94
C ASN A 209 0.96 -38.03 -4.84
N ASN A 210 -0.16 -37.31 -4.75
CA ASN A 210 -1.21 -37.51 -3.74
C ASN A 210 -0.65 -37.59 -2.30
N ILE A 211 0.30 -36.69 -1.98
CA ILE A 211 0.95 -36.65 -0.65
C ILE A 211 -0.08 -36.12 0.36
N PRO A 212 -0.45 -36.93 1.39
CA PRO A 212 -1.44 -36.51 2.37
C PRO A 212 -1.08 -35.17 3.03
N SER A 213 -2.09 -34.39 3.33
CA SER A 213 -1.98 -33.11 4.06
C SER A 213 -1.23 -31.96 3.37
N THR A 214 -0.60 -32.15 2.18
CA THR A 214 0.14 -31.05 1.53
C THR A 214 -0.73 -29.83 1.29
N VAL A 215 -1.90 -30.00 0.72
CA VAL A 215 -2.83 -28.90 0.45
C VAL A 215 -3.41 -28.34 1.75
N TYR A 216 -3.76 -29.22 2.69
CA TYR A 216 -4.28 -28.80 3.99
C TYR A 216 -3.28 -27.91 4.74
N GLN A 217 -2.03 -28.34 4.85
CA GLN A 217 -0.98 -27.58 5.53
C GLN A 217 -0.74 -26.20 4.86
N LEU A 218 -0.71 -26.17 3.52
CA LEU A 218 -0.58 -24.92 2.78
C LEU A 218 -1.66 -23.90 3.17
N PHE A 219 -2.93 -24.33 3.19
CA PHE A 219 -4.02 -23.44 3.53
C PHE A 219 -4.08 -23.10 5.01
N GLU A 220 -3.71 -24.02 5.89
CA GLU A 220 -3.67 -23.77 7.34
C GLU A 220 -2.59 -22.74 7.70
N GLU A 221 -1.38 -22.87 7.16
CA GLU A 221 -0.29 -21.93 7.38
C GLU A 221 -0.61 -20.55 6.80
N SER A 222 -1.11 -20.50 5.56
CA SER A 222 -1.49 -19.23 4.93
C SER A 222 -2.66 -18.55 5.66
N ARG A 223 -3.65 -19.30 6.13
CA ARG A 223 -4.77 -18.78 6.93
C ARG A 223 -4.26 -18.18 8.24
N SER A 224 -3.41 -18.90 8.96
CA SER A 224 -2.84 -18.45 10.23
C SER A 224 -2.06 -17.14 10.03
N TYR A 225 -1.17 -17.11 9.04
CA TYR A 225 -0.39 -15.90 8.75
C TYR A 225 -1.26 -14.75 8.26
N ARG A 226 -2.20 -14.99 7.33
CA ARG A 226 -3.11 -13.94 6.81
C ARG A 226 -3.94 -13.32 7.93
N ASN A 227 -4.41 -14.13 8.89
CA ASN A 227 -5.16 -13.64 10.03
C ASN A 227 -4.30 -12.84 11.03
N SER A 228 -2.97 -13.04 11.03
CA SER A 228 -2.04 -12.23 11.83
C SER A 228 -1.76 -10.86 11.20
N ILE A 229 -1.97 -10.72 9.88
CA ILE A 229 -1.88 -9.42 9.20
C ILE A 229 -3.14 -8.65 9.61
N SER A 230 -2.96 -7.64 10.46
CA SER A 230 -4.09 -6.83 10.90
C SER A 230 -4.68 -6.05 9.72
N ASP A 231 -6.00 -6.04 9.58
CA ASP A 231 -6.72 -5.19 8.60
C ASP A 231 -6.53 -3.68 8.90
N ASN A 232 -5.80 -3.36 9.98
CA ASN A 232 -5.56 -2.02 10.49
C ASN A 232 -4.29 -1.35 9.92
N VAL A 233 -3.63 -1.94 8.93
CA VAL A 233 -2.38 -1.41 8.34
C VAL A 233 -2.63 -0.25 7.35
N ARG A 234 -3.81 0.32 7.32
CA ARG A 234 -4.01 1.66 6.78
C ARG A 234 -3.91 2.66 7.93
N GLY A 235 -2.66 3.05 8.22
CA GLY A 235 -2.32 4.04 9.22
C GLY A 235 -2.30 3.51 10.66
N LEU A 236 -1.49 4.15 11.52
CA LEU A 236 -1.40 3.96 12.97
C LEU A 236 -2.68 4.42 13.71
N ILE A 237 -3.85 4.15 13.14
CA ILE A 237 -5.06 4.16 13.92
C ILE A 237 -5.04 2.84 14.68
N SER A 238 -4.45 2.87 15.86
CA SER A 238 -4.55 1.80 16.83
C SER A 238 -6.00 1.30 16.84
N ALA A 239 -6.19 0.01 16.53
CA ALA A 239 -7.49 -0.67 16.61
C ALA A 239 -8.08 -0.68 18.04
N GLN A 240 -7.42 -0.01 18.95
CA GLN A 240 -7.64 0.03 20.36
C GLN A 240 -9.03 0.55 20.75
N TYR A 241 -9.65 1.37 19.89
CA TYR A 241 -10.93 2.00 20.18
C TYR A 241 -11.91 1.83 19.01
N SER A 242 -12.28 0.59 18.73
CA SER A 242 -13.23 0.30 17.64
C SER A 242 -14.11 -0.90 17.96
N PHE A 243 -15.29 -0.93 17.38
CA PHE A 243 -16.20 -2.07 17.42
C PHE A 243 -16.90 -2.24 16.07
N SER A 244 -17.55 -3.37 15.86
CA SER A 244 -18.39 -3.62 14.68
C SER A 244 -19.87 -3.61 15.07
N VAL A 245 -20.71 -2.99 14.24
CA VAL A 245 -22.17 -2.95 14.41
C VAL A 245 -22.79 -3.73 13.25
N GLN A 246 -23.66 -4.66 13.59
CA GLN A 246 -24.45 -5.37 12.60
C GLN A 246 -25.52 -4.44 12.05
N VAL A 247 -25.54 -4.24 10.73
CA VAL A 247 -26.47 -3.34 10.05
C VAL A 247 -27.10 -4.03 8.84
N ALA A 248 -28.38 -3.76 8.62
CA ALA A 248 -29.04 -4.21 7.39
C ALA A 248 -28.52 -3.44 6.19
N ASP A 249 -28.28 -4.11 5.07
CA ASP A 249 -27.88 -3.46 3.82
C ASP A 249 -29.08 -2.79 3.17
N ARG A 250 -29.36 -1.55 3.60
CA ARG A 250 -30.44 -0.73 3.08
C ARG A 250 -30.06 0.77 3.13
N PRO A 251 -30.64 1.59 2.25
CA PRO A 251 -30.44 3.03 2.29
C PRO A 251 -30.73 3.62 3.68
N GLY A 252 -29.82 4.46 4.17
CA GLY A 252 -29.96 5.15 5.46
C GLY A 252 -29.32 4.43 6.65
N SER A 253 -28.91 3.17 6.56
CA SER A 253 -28.36 2.45 7.71
C SER A 253 -27.11 3.11 8.30
N ILE A 254 -26.18 3.58 7.48
CA ILE A 254 -24.98 4.28 7.94
C ILE A 254 -25.34 5.67 8.47
N SER A 255 -26.19 6.41 7.75
CA SER A 255 -26.55 7.78 8.14
C SER A 255 -27.27 7.85 9.47
N ILE A 256 -28.12 6.87 9.81
CA ILE A 256 -28.81 6.81 11.09
C ILE A 256 -27.78 6.65 12.24
N ILE A 257 -26.83 5.72 12.11
CA ILE A 257 -25.79 5.51 13.14
C ILE A 257 -24.94 6.78 13.28
N SER A 258 -24.51 7.36 12.16
CA SER A 258 -23.69 8.58 12.20
C SER A 258 -24.45 9.75 12.82
N ALA A 259 -25.75 9.89 12.57
CA ALA A 259 -26.59 10.90 13.19
C ALA A 259 -26.76 10.69 14.70
N ILE A 260 -26.95 9.45 15.15
CA ILE A 260 -27.04 9.12 16.59
C ILE A 260 -25.75 9.52 17.31
N LEU A 261 -24.58 9.17 16.74
CA LEU A 261 -23.30 9.49 17.34
C LEU A 261 -23.04 11.00 17.34
N ALA A 262 -23.30 11.68 16.23
CA ALA A 262 -23.15 13.14 16.09
C ALA A 262 -24.06 13.92 17.06
N ALA A 263 -25.32 13.51 17.24
CA ALA A 263 -26.26 14.13 18.18
C ALA A 263 -25.80 14.02 19.64
N ASN A 264 -24.91 13.10 19.96
CA ASN A 264 -24.30 12.91 21.27
C ASN A 264 -22.84 13.38 21.34
N SER A 265 -22.40 14.22 20.37
CA SER A 265 -21.04 14.78 20.30
C SER A 265 -19.91 13.74 20.27
N ILE A 266 -20.19 12.54 19.75
CA ILE A 266 -19.20 11.48 19.60
C ILE A 266 -18.62 11.55 18.19
N SER A 267 -17.32 11.85 18.07
CA SER A 267 -16.61 11.95 16.80
C SER A 267 -16.16 10.59 16.29
N ILE A 268 -16.54 10.28 15.05
CA ILE A 268 -16.08 9.09 14.34
C ILE A 268 -14.70 9.39 13.74
N LYS A 269 -13.71 8.56 14.05
CA LYS A 269 -12.36 8.63 13.46
C LYS A 269 -12.29 7.93 12.11
N ASN A 270 -12.92 6.77 12.01
CA ASN A 270 -13.00 5.99 10.79
C ASN A 270 -14.29 5.16 10.79
N ILE A 271 -14.86 4.94 9.60
CA ILE A 271 -16.01 4.09 9.38
C ILE A 271 -15.78 3.24 8.13
N GLY A 272 -16.02 1.93 8.23
CA GLY A 272 -15.80 1.00 7.13
C GLY A 272 -16.82 -0.14 7.15
N ILE A 273 -17.14 -0.67 5.97
CA ILE A 273 -18.03 -1.81 5.83
C ILE A 273 -17.18 -3.08 5.66
N ASN A 274 -17.32 -4.02 6.58
CA ASN A 274 -16.75 -5.36 6.43
C ASN A 274 -17.85 -6.28 5.88
N HIS A 275 -17.72 -6.67 4.61
CA HIS A 275 -18.61 -7.65 4.02
C HIS A 275 -18.30 -9.05 4.56
N ASN A 276 -19.16 -9.57 5.40
CA ASN A 276 -19.17 -11.00 5.74
C ASN A 276 -20.26 -11.67 4.88
N ARG A 277 -19.86 -12.30 3.77
CA ARG A 277 -20.77 -12.92 2.80
C ARG A 277 -21.54 -14.13 3.37
N GLU A 278 -21.13 -14.64 4.54
CA GLU A 278 -21.72 -15.85 5.12
C GLU A 278 -23.05 -15.60 5.88
N LEU A 279 -23.38 -14.33 6.21
CA LEU A 279 -24.55 -14.04 7.06
C LEU A 279 -25.57 -13.06 6.46
N GLY A 280 -25.41 -12.60 5.20
CA GLY A 280 -26.38 -11.70 4.54
C GLY A 280 -26.55 -10.32 5.16
N GLU A 281 -25.79 -9.97 6.18
CA GLU A 281 -25.80 -8.70 6.88
C GLU A 281 -24.40 -8.07 6.87
N GLY A 282 -24.31 -6.75 6.56
CA GLY A 282 -23.06 -6.02 6.59
C GLY A 282 -22.66 -5.69 8.04
N ALA A 283 -21.38 -5.85 8.40
CA ALA A 283 -20.84 -5.34 9.63
C ALA A 283 -20.19 -3.96 9.39
N LEU A 284 -20.72 -2.91 10.00
CA LEU A 284 -20.17 -1.57 9.98
C LEU A 284 -19.13 -1.45 11.07
N ARG A 285 -17.86 -1.31 10.74
CA ARG A 285 -16.79 -1.05 11.70
C ARG A 285 -16.67 0.44 11.92
N ILE A 286 -16.66 0.86 13.18
CA ILE A 286 -16.52 2.26 13.58
C ILE A 286 -15.33 2.36 14.54
N ALA A 287 -14.41 3.29 14.26
CA ALA A 287 -13.25 3.59 15.10
C ALA A 287 -13.34 5.01 15.66
N PHE A 288 -12.80 5.22 16.85
CA PHE A 288 -12.88 6.46 17.63
C PHE A 288 -11.49 6.97 17.98
N TYR A 289 -11.40 8.25 18.38
CA TYR A 289 -10.13 8.87 18.79
C TYR A 289 -9.67 8.41 20.19
N GLY A 290 -10.60 8.02 21.06
CA GLY A 290 -10.29 7.62 22.44
C GLY A 290 -11.17 6.48 22.98
N VAL A 291 -10.73 5.93 24.09
CA VAL A 291 -11.46 4.85 24.79
C VAL A 291 -12.82 5.31 25.29
N GLU A 292 -12.91 6.55 25.76
CA GLU A 292 -14.16 7.11 26.32
C GLU A 292 -15.23 7.24 25.26
N ASP A 293 -14.89 7.81 24.08
CA ASP A 293 -15.80 7.92 22.93
C ASP A 293 -16.29 6.53 22.48
N CYS A 294 -15.38 5.55 22.42
CA CYS A 294 -15.71 4.19 22.05
C CYS A 294 -16.71 3.56 23.05
N HIS A 295 -16.46 3.67 24.35
CA HIS A 295 -17.36 3.14 25.38
C HIS A 295 -18.71 3.85 25.39
N MET A 296 -18.73 5.18 25.22
CA MET A 296 -20.00 5.94 25.12
C MET A 296 -20.78 5.50 23.88
N ALA A 297 -20.12 5.35 22.73
CA ALA A 297 -20.76 4.91 21.50
C ALA A 297 -21.37 3.50 21.64
N VAL A 298 -20.62 2.54 22.24
CA VAL A 298 -21.14 1.18 22.54
C VAL A 298 -22.42 1.26 23.37
N LYS A 299 -22.38 2.00 24.51
CA LYS A 299 -23.52 2.13 25.39
C LYS A 299 -24.71 2.76 24.70
N LEU A 300 -24.47 3.81 23.92
CA LEU A 300 -25.49 4.55 23.19
C LEU A 300 -26.14 3.67 22.11
N LEU A 301 -25.36 3.03 21.25
CA LEU A 301 -25.92 2.22 20.17
C LEU A 301 -26.63 0.96 20.69
N LYS A 302 -26.15 0.35 21.80
CA LYS A 302 -26.89 -0.71 22.50
C LYS A 302 -28.27 -0.24 23.00
N SER A 303 -28.41 1.02 23.47
CA SER A 303 -29.70 1.59 23.88
C SER A 303 -30.68 1.80 22.72
N TYR A 304 -30.17 1.91 21.48
CA TYR A 304 -30.94 1.93 20.23
C TYR A 304 -31.13 0.53 19.64
N HIS A 305 -30.85 -0.54 20.41
CA HIS A 305 -31.01 -1.93 20.01
C HIS A 305 -30.11 -2.40 18.84
N TYR A 306 -28.98 -1.72 18.63
CA TYR A 306 -27.98 -2.22 17.69
C TYR A 306 -27.18 -3.37 18.28
N ASN A 307 -26.95 -4.40 17.47
CA ASN A 307 -26.09 -5.53 17.85
C ASN A 307 -24.61 -5.15 17.63
N ILE A 308 -23.86 -5.11 18.73
CA ILE A 308 -22.44 -4.70 18.71
C ILE A 308 -21.56 -5.91 18.97
N ILE A 309 -20.57 -6.09 18.08
CA ILE A 309 -19.55 -7.13 18.20
C ILE A 309 -18.26 -6.45 18.68
N GLU A 310 -17.98 -6.58 19.96
CA GLU A 310 -16.72 -6.16 20.55
C GLU A 310 -15.68 -7.26 20.27
N ARG A 311 -14.57 -6.94 19.61
CA ARG A 311 -13.43 -7.87 19.55
C ARG A 311 -12.62 -7.66 20.84
N GLY A 312 -12.51 -8.73 21.63
CA GLY A 312 -11.60 -8.84 22.76
C GLY A 312 -10.13 -8.74 22.34
#